data_c3a41baf7f7bc84f97957efae54a6bc1
#
_entry.id   c3a41baf7f7bc84f97957efae54a6bc1
#
_cell.length_a   1.000
_cell.length_b   1.000
_cell.length_c   1.000
_cell.angle_alpha   90.00
_cell.angle_beta   90.00
_cell.angle_gamma   90.00
#
_symmetry.space_group_name_H-M   'P 1'
#
loop_
_entity.id
_entity.type
_entity.pdbx_description
1 polymer ?
#
loop_
_entity_poly.entity_id
_entity_poly.type
_entity_poly.pdbx_seq_one_letter_code
_entity_poly.pdbx_strand_id
1 'polypeptide(L)'
;FTFQYTTDKEATVSFSHTFQNERVNAKIKLVKEDSETGKTAQGDATLEGAVYGLYAREDIVHPDGQTGVLYPAGTQIATLTTDAEGNAEIADLYLGKYYVKELTPPVGYLADPEEHDLECNDEGDLVQTVERTATSLEDVIKQPFQVIKAANNGKTDADLLKGVGFSAYLESSLKKNKDGSYDFASATPVVLTADGQTEMFTDERGYACSIPLAYGTYIVRETTTPHNFKPVDDFKVVISENNPDQPQVWRVLLDEEFEAKLKIVKKDDETKKSVLVPNTEFKVYDLDNKKYVEQVTTYPSTTVHKSYFTDENGYLILTQNLACGNYRIEEVTAPDGYTHSANTVEIKVDSDTAYQEDPVSGDLIIEVEFENHPAKGRLTIHKEGEVVKGFDKDFTYEEASLAGAVFEVYAAEDIYTADHQKDENGNRYLEYAKDTLVATVTTDETGSAVVENLPLGKYRVEEKKTPEGYTWNAKGEEVTFTYAGQDTPVVDEEVTFTNERQKVSITVEKQDAETGSTVAGATFGLYNKNEIKSGDKIIMKADTLLQEITSDEKGQAH
;
A
#
# COMPACT_ATOMS: atom_id res chain seq x y z
N PHE A 1 42.93 51.25 -76.06
CA PHE A 1 42.60 51.37 -77.47
C PHE A 1 43.83 51.05 -78.32
N THR A 2 43.66 50.29 -79.45
CA THR A 2 44.70 50.08 -80.47
C THR A 2 44.28 50.83 -81.68
N PHE A 3 45.06 51.81 -82.06
CA PHE A 3 44.81 52.62 -83.24
C PHE A 3 45.47 51.98 -84.49
N GLN A 4 44.67 51.67 -85.49
CA GLN A 4 45.13 51.15 -86.76
C GLN A 4 44.76 52.12 -87.91
N TYR A 5 45.64 52.28 -88.81
CA TYR A 5 45.36 53.03 -90.03
C TYR A 5 44.28 52.28 -90.85
N THR A 6 43.18 52.96 -91.17
CA THR A 6 42.02 52.33 -91.81
C THR A 6 41.99 52.59 -93.33
N THR A 7 42.17 53.83 -93.75
CA THR A 7 42.26 54.24 -95.21
C THR A 7 42.84 55.65 -95.31
N ASP A 8 43.45 55.97 -96.46
CA ASP A 8 43.97 57.33 -96.84
C ASP A 8 42.85 58.30 -97.24
N LYS A 9 41.59 57.89 -97.21
CA LYS A 9 40.46 58.76 -97.61
C LYS A 9 39.75 59.39 -96.38
N GLU A 10 40.11 59.01 -95.17
CA GLU A 10 39.52 59.56 -93.94
C GLU A 10 40.53 60.41 -93.17
N ALA A 11 40.21 61.73 -93.01
CA ALA A 11 41.05 62.66 -92.26
C ALA A 11 41.02 62.44 -90.75
N THR A 12 40.01 61.80 -90.23
CA THR A 12 39.83 61.54 -88.79
C THR A 12 39.22 60.18 -88.60
N VAL A 13 39.84 59.38 -87.79
CA VAL A 13 39.29 58.08 -87.32
C VAL A 13 38.80 58.24 -85.88
N SER A 14 37.52 58.03 -85.68
CA SER A 14 36.90 58.17 -84.39
C SER A 14 36.67 56.81 -83.75
N PHE A 15 37.05 56.68 -82.47
CA PHE A 15 36.80 55.52 -81.67
C PHE A 15 35.92 55.94 -80.47
N SER A 16 34.92 55.13 -80.17
CA SER A 16 34.08 55.28 -78.93
C SER A 16 34.15 54.05 -78.12
N HIS A 17 34.18 54.21 -76.84
CA HIS A 17 34.02 53.14 -75.87
C HIS A 17 33.05 53.59 -74.77
N THR A 18 32.13 52.75 -74.45
CA THR A 18 31.16 53.01 -73.38
C THR A 18 31.63 52.32 -72.12
N PHE A 19 31.83 53.07 -71.06
CA PHE A 19 32.05 52.52 -69.69
C PHE A 19 30.69 52.45 -69.01
N GLN A 20 30.44 51.30 -68.43
CA GLN A 20 29.26 51.09 -67.60
C GLN A 20 29.71 50.98 -66.12
N ASN A 21 29.11 51.76 -65.24
CA ASN A 21 29.32 51.67 -63.78
C ASN A 21 28.09 51.04 -63.18
N GLU A 22 28.35 50.13 -62.27
CA GLU A 22 27.30 49.61 -61.40
C GLU A 22 27.01 50.61 -60.26
N ARG A 23 25.76 50.75 -59.88
CA ARG A 23 25.39 51.63 -58.77
C ARG A 23 25.87 51.05 -57.45
N VAL A 24 26.16 51.87 -56.46
CA VAL A 24 26.32 51.47 -55.04
C VAL A 24 24.96 51.07 -54.53
N ASN A 25 24.93 49.92 -53.86
CA ASN A 25 23.72 49.37 -53.28
C ASN A 25 23.68 49.60 -51.78
N ALA A 26 22.48 49.66 -51.18
CA ALA A 26 22.29 49.54 -49.76
C ALA A 26 21.73 48.16 -49.41
N LYS A 27 22.20 47.64 -48.29
CA LYS A 27 21.71 46.43 -47.63
C LYS A 27 21.29 46.78 -46.20
N ILE A 28 20.06 46.47 -45.88
CA ILE A 28 19.51 46.66 -44.52
C ILE A 28 19.35 45.30 -43.86
N LYS A 29 19.90 45.18 -42.65
CA LYS A 29 19.71 44.08 -41.72
C LYS A 29 18.82 44.53 -40.59
N LEU A 30 17.90 43.68 -40.20
CA LEU A 30 17.06 43.85 -39.00
C LEU A 30 17.41 42.75 -38.04
N VAL A 31 17.62 43.10 -36.77
CA VAL A 31 17.84 42.18 -35.66
C VAL A 31 16.78 42.48 -34.62
N LYS A 32 15.93 41.52 -34.38
CA LYS A 32 14.98 41.54 -33.30
C LYS A 32 15.57 40.81 -32.10
N GLU A 33 15.52 41.42 -30.95
CA GLU A 33 16.02 40.85 -29.69
C GLU A 33 15.00 41.03 -28.56
N ASP A 34 15.02 40.09 -27.61
CA ASP A 34 14.32 40.23 -26.35
C ASP A 34 15.04 41.28 -25.48
N SER A 35 14.29 42.20 -24.88
CA SER A 35 14.86 43.32 -24.12
C SER A 35 15.66 42.91 -22.88
N GLU A 36 15.40 41.73 -22.32
CA GLU A 36 16.07 41.22 -21.11
C GLU A 36 17.14 40.19 -21.43
N THR A 37 16.90 39.32 -22.41
CA THR A 37 17.73 38.14 -22.67
C THR A 37 18.49 38.18 -23.99
N GLY A 38 18.24 39.22 -24.82
CA GLY A 38 18.86 39.41 -26.12
C GLY A 38 18.33 38.42 -27.17
N LYS A 39 19.19 37.54 -27.67
CA LYS A 39 18.81 36.58 -28.72
C LYS A 39 18.08 35.33 -28.27
N THR A 40 17.77 35.22 -27.00
CA THR A 40 17.04 34.07 -26.42
C THR A 40 15.61 34.47 -26.09
N ALA A 41 14.64 33.90 -26.77
CA ALA A 41 13.23 34.10 -26.42
C ALA A 41 12.89 33.49 -25.08
N GLN A 42 11.95 34.10 -24.33
CA GLN A 42 11.50 33.66 -23.02
C GLN A 42 10.20 32.82 -23.11
N GLY A 43 10.09 31.78 -22.31
CA GLY A 43 8.90 30.92 -22.30
C GLY A 43 8.63 30.23 -23.61
N ASP A 44 7.41 30.31 -24.10
CA ASP A 44 6.98 29.82 -25.42
C ASP A 44 6.95 30.94 -26.49
N ALA A 45 7.48 32.13 -26.17
CA ALA A 45 7.60 33.21 -27.13
C ALA A 45 8.67 32.90 -28.20
N THR A 46 8.55 33.53 -29.37
CA THR A 46 9.50 33.32 -30.47
C THR A 46 9.97 34.66 -31.03
N LEU A 47 11.22 34.74 -31.52
CA LEU A 47 11.71 35.88 -32.27
C LEU A 47 11.36 35.76 -33.78
N GLU A 48 10.93 34.59 -34.21
CA GLU A 48 10.50 34.28 -35.57
C GLU A 48 9.11 34.86 -35.84
N GLY A 49 8.95 35.39 -37.06
CA GLY A 49 7.67 35.82 -37.58
C GLY A 49 7.26 37.26 -37.25
N ALA A 50 8.15 38.06 -36.66
CA ALA A 50 7.94 39.50 -36.58
C ALA A 50 7.94 40.11 -37.99
N VAL A 51 6.94 40.93 -38.28
CA VAL A 51 6.79 41.56 -39.58
C VAL A 51 7.06 43.05 -39.50
N TYR A 52 8.04 43.54 -40.23
CA TYR A 52 8.41 44.95 -40.30
C TYR A 52 8.19 45.50 -41.71
N GLY A 53 7.71 46.74 -41.81
CA GLY A 53 7.72 47.52 -43.04
C GLY A 53 8.99 48.33 -43.16
N LEU A 54 9.64 48.27 -44.30
CA LEU A 54 10.72 49.18 -44.67
C LEU A 54 10.15 50.34 -45.47
N TYR A 55 10.43 51.57 -45.04
CA TYR A 55 9.88 52.80 -45.61
C TYR A 55 10.99 53.76 -46.01
N ALA A 56 10.72 54.58 -47.04
CA ALA A 56 11.55 55.70 -47.33
C ALA A 56 11.34 56.84 -46.32
N ARG A 57 12.41 57.31 -45.66
CA ARG A 57 12.34 58.47 -44.73
C ARG A 57 12.29 59.80 -45.49
N GLU A 58 12.94 59.86 -46.68
CA GLU A 58 12.94 60.95 -47.62
C GLU A 58 12.73 60.40 -49.03
N ASP A 59 12.60 61.27 -50.05
CA ASP A 59 12.51 60.81 -51.43
C ASP A 59 13.78 60.05 -51.83
N ILE A 60 13.64 58.80 -52.22
CA ILE A 60 14.77 58.00 -52.77
C ILE A 60 14.86 58.22 -54.25
N VAL A 61 15.97 58.78 -54.71
CA VAL A 61 16.18 59.22 -56.05
C VAL A 61 17.15 58.29 -56.79
N HIS A 62 16.94 58.07 -58.10
CA HIS A 62 17.87 57.27 -58.87
C HIS A 62 19.19 58.06 -59.13
N PRO A 63 20.38 57.43 -58.97
CA PRO A 63 21.66 58.11 -59.01
C PRO A 63 22.05 58.61 -60.39
N ASP A 64 21.31 58.27 -61.45
CA ASP A 64 21.59 58.74 -62.81
C ASP A 64 21.25 60.24 -63.08
N GLY A 65 20.56 60.86 -62.08
CA GLY A 65 20.16 62.27 -62.20
C GLY A 65 19.08 62.57 -63.24
N GLN A 66 18.51 61.55 -63.91
CA GLN A 66 17.49 61.66 -64.93
C GLN A 66 16.17 60.98 -64.62
N THR A 67 16.23 59.79 -64.00
CA THR A 67 15.05 58.99 -63.69
C THR A 67 14.16 59.64 -62.60
N GLY A 68 14.76 60.43 -61.73
CA GLY A 68 14.03 61.14 -60.64
C GLY A 68 13.70 60.27 -59.42
N VAL A 69 12.60 60.58 -58.74
CA VAL A 69 12.20 59.94 -57.51
C VAL A 69 11.66 58.52 -57.77
N LEU A 70 12.26 57.55 -57.14
CA LEU A 70 11.84 56.14 -57.20
C LEU A 70 10.82 55.80 -56.14
N TYR A 71 11.09 56.25 -54.91
CA TYR A 71 10.20 56.08 -53.79
C TYR A 71 10.01 57.41 -53.04
N PRO A 72 8.82 57.98 -53.09
CA PRO A 72 8.52 59.19 -52.30
C PRO A 72 8.63 58.95 -50.82
N ALA A 73 8.93 59.98 -50.03
CA ALA A 73 8.96 59.90 -48.56
C ALA A 73 7.69 59.27 -47.99
N GLY A 74 7.84 58.38 -47.04
CA GLY A 74 6.76 57.63 -46.43
C GLY A 74 6.24 56.41 -47.19
N THR A 75 6.79 56.11 -48.38
CA THR A 75 6.42 54.95 -49.19
C THR A 75 6.97 53.66 -48.51
N GLN A 76 6.10 52.63 -48.33
CA GLN A 76 6.56 51.30 -47.99
C GLN A 76 7.24 50.64 -49.18
N ILE A 77 8.50 50.28 -49.00
CA ILE A 77 9.35 49.72 -50.05
C ILE A 77 9.31 48.19 -50.03
N ALA A 78 9.32 47.62 -48.82
CA ALA A 78 9.36 46.17 -48.65
C ALA A 78 8.75 45.77 -47.27
N THR A 79 8.53 44.49 -47.15
CA THR A 79 8.21 43.84 -45.86
C THR A 79 9.33 42.88 -45.52
N LEU A 80 9.78 42.92 -44.27
CA LEU A 80 10.80 42.05 -43.70
C LEU A 80 10.13 41.15 -42.68
N THR A 81 10.43 39.85 -42.69
CA THR A 81 9.94 38.90 -41.70
C THR A 81 11.14 38.23 -41.03
N THR A 82 11.18 38.21 -39.73
CA THR A 82 12.30 37.64 -38.97
C THR A 82 12.28 36.10 -39.00
N ASP A 83 13.47 35.53 -39.07
CA ASP A 83 13.73 34.09 -38.90
C ASP A 83 13.75 33.66 -37.44
N ALA A 84 14.07 32.38 -37.18
CA ALA A 84 14.11 31.81 -35.85
C ALA A 84 15.14 32.48 -34.91
N GLU A 85 16.20 33.04 -35.46
CA GLU A 85 17.25 33.81 -34.77
C GLU A 85 16.91 35.30 -34.63
N GLY A 86 15.73 35.74 -35.07
CA GLY A 86 15.28 37.11 -35.02
C GLY A 86 15.88 38.01 -36.11
N ASN A 87 16.48 37.45 -37.14
CA ASN A 87 17.11 38.23 -38.21
C ASN A 87 16.22 38.33 -39.45
N ALA A 88 16.30 39.49 -40.13
CA ALA A 88 15.80 39.65 -41.48
C ALA A 88 16.73 40.57 -42.24
N GLU A 89 16.79 40.46 -43.58
CA GLU A 89 17.61 41.33 -44.40
C GLU A 89 16.96 41.61 -45.76
N ILE A 90 17.31 42.75 -46.31
CA ILE A 90 17.00 43.09 -47.67
C ILE A 90 18.21 43.76 -48.29
N ALA A 91 18.54 43.38 -49.54
CA ALA A 91 19.66 43.90 -50.32
C ALA A 91 19.17 44.59 -51.58
N ASP A 92 20.12 45.12 -52.34
CA ASP A 92 19.90 45.76 -53.60
C ASP A 92 19.00 47.02 -53.55
N LEU A 93 19.00 47.69 -52.39
CA LEU A 93 18.33 48.98 -52.24
C LEU A 93 19.15 50.12 -52.82
N TYR A 94 18.52 51.25 -53.10
CA TYR A 94 19.20 52.50 -53.45
C TYR A 94 19.78 53.17 -52.21
N LEU A 95 20.77 54.04 -52.41
CA LEU A 95 21.27 54.90 -51.33
C LEU A 95 20.16 55.90 -50.90
N GLY A 96 20.10 56.25 -49.64
CA GLY A 96 19.11 57.16 -49.05
C GLY A 96 18.80 56.88 -47.60
N LYS A 97 17.78 57.57 -47.07
CA LYS A 97 17.36 57.40 -45.70
C LYS A 97 16.10 56.57 -45.65
N TYR A 98 16.15 55.60 -44.78
CA TYR A 98 15.08 54.59 -44.53
C TYR A 98 14.67 54.58 -43.06
N TYR A 99 13.52 53.99 -42.79
CA TYR A 99 13.17 53.54 -41.44
C TYR A 99 12.47 52.20 -41.55
N VAL A 100 12.66 51.37 -40.51
CA VAL A 100 11.88 50.15 -40.30
C VAL A 100 10.91 50.38 -39.15
N LYS A 101 9.71 49.86 -39.31
CA LYS A 101 8.65 49.92 -38.32
C LYS A 101 7.97 48.58 -38.20
N GLU A 102 7.72 48.10 -36.99
CA GLU A 102 7.00 46.87 -36.77
C GLU A 102 5.53 47.01 -37.19
N LEU A 103 5.04 46.04 -37.95
CA LEU A 103 3.66 45.92 -38.38
C LEU A 103 2.90 44.87 -37.59
N THR A 104 3.60 43.78 -37.22
CA THR A 104 3.04 42.67 -36.44
C THR A 104 4.12 42.08 -35.56
N PRO A 105 3.95 42.10 -34.24
CA PRO A 105 4.91 41.48 -33.34
C PRO A 105 4.90 39.95 -33.49
N PRO A 106 5.98 39.27 -33.18
CA PRO A 106 6.00 37.82 -33.15
C PRO A 106 5.23 37.30 -31.94
N VAL A 107 5.01 35.98 -31.91
CA VAL A 107 4.24 35.34 -30.84
C VAL A 107 4.90 35.58 -29.48
N GLY A 108 4.10 36.10 -28.54
CA GLY A 108 4.52 36.28 -27.16
C GLY A 108 5.23 37.58 -26.81
N TYR A 109 5.41 38.48 -27.77
CA TYR A 109 6.01 39.81 -27.57
C TYR A 109 5.00 40.94 -27.70
N LEU A 110 5.29 42.05 -27.07
CA LEU A 110 4.59 43.31 -27.27
C LEU A 110 5.09 43.98 -28.55
N ALA A 111 4.19 44.70 -29.22
CA ALA A 111 4.60 45.44 -30.43
C ALA A 111 5.59 46.56 -30.09
N ASP A 112 6.61 46.70 -30.91
CA ASP A 112 7.52 47.86 -30.89
C ASP A 112 6.88 49.05 -31.59
N PRO A 113 6.56 50.13 -30.88
CA PRO A 113 5.96 51.32 -31.48
C PRO A 113 6.98 52.21 -32.19
N GLU A 114 8.28 51.95 -32.02
CA GLU A 114 9.35 52.83 -32.48
C GLU A 114 9.60 52.67 -33.99
N GLU A 115 10.09 53.75 -34.61
CA GLU A 115 10.64 53.78 -35.99
C GLU A 115 12.16 53.82 -35.91
N HIS A 116 12.83 52.81 -36.48
CA HIS A 116 14.28 52.72 -36.47
C HIS A 116 14.87 53.32 -37.75
N ASP A 117 15.46 54.49 -37.65
CA ASP A 117 16.06 55.22 -38.76
C ASP A 117 17.38 54.59 -39.21
N LEU A 118 17.57 54.58 -40.56
CA LEU A 118 18.72 53.99 -41.21
C LEU A 118 19.20 54.94 -42.33
N GLU A 119 20.46 55.43 -42.23
CA GLU A 119 21.07 56.28 -43.28
C GLU A 119 22.08 55.47 -44.10
N CYS A 120 21.73 55.18 -45.35
CA CYS A 120 22.58 54.51 -46.31
C CYS A 120 23.21 55.54 -47.25
N ASN A 121 24.17 56.26 -46.71
CA ASN A 121 24.90 57.30 -47.47
C ASN A 121 26.07 56.65 -48.21
N ASP A 122 26.51 57.34 -49.32
CA ASP A 122 27.71 56.96 -50.07
C ASP A 122 28.94 56.95 -49.13
N GLU A 123 29.69 55.86 -49.16
CA GLU A 123 30.93 55.65 -48.39
C GLU A 123 32.19 55.66 -49.22
N GLY A 124 32.05 56.05 -50.49
CA GLY A 124 33.15 56.23 -51.44
C GLY A 124 33.29 55.12 -52.47
N ASP A 125 34.10 55.40 -53.49
CA ASP A 125 34.19 54.66 -54.79
C ASP A 125 34.57 53.17 -54.65
N LEU A 126 35.08 52.74 -53.47
CA LEU A 126 35.50 51.35 -53.26
C LEU A 126 34.44 50.51 -52.47
N VAL A 127 33.37 51.15 -52.06
CA VAL A 127 32.27 50.47 -51.36
C VAL A 127 31.14 50.18 -52.33
N GLN A 128 30.95 48.92 -52.67
CA GLN A 128 29.89 48.52 -53.60
C GLN A 128 28.55 48.38 -52.88
N THR A 129 28.55 48.01 -51.57
CA THR A 129 27.33 47.80 -50.76
C THR A 129 27.50 48.48 -49.38
N VAL A 130 26.60 49.40 -49.06
CA VAL A 130 26.51 50.08 -47.78
C VAL A 130 25.56 49.24 -46.88
N GLU A 131 26.08 48.65 -45.77
CA GLU A 131 25.28 47.86 -44.86
C GLU A 131 24.86 48.68 -43.64
N ARG A 132 23.58 48.57 -43.25
CA ARG A 132 23.05 49.16 -42.01
C ARG A 132 22.24 48.13 -41.26
N THR A 133 22.26 48.18 -39.92
CA THR A 133 21.52 47.28 -39.08
C THR A 133 20.58 48.10 -38.18
N ALA A 134 19.31 47.75 -38.21
CA ALA A 134 18.35 48.17 -37.20
C ALA A 134 18.24 47.07 -36.11
N THR A 135 18.21 47.45 -34.86
CA THR A 135 17.95 46.53 -33.75
C THR A 135 16.64 46.95 -33.07
N SER A 136 15.68 46.05 -33.02
CA SER A 136 14.42 46.21 -32.29
C SER A 136 14.47 45.39 -31.01
N LEU A 137 14.31 46.03 -29.85
CA LEU A 137 14.29 45.43 -28.53
C LEU A 137 12.84 45.39 -28.05
N GLU A 138 12.32 44.21 -27.74
CA GLU A 138 10.93 44.06 -27.38
C GLU A 138 10.76 43.32 -26.07
N ASP A 139 9.70 43.69 -25.35
CA ASP A 139 9.34 43.09 -24.08
C ASP A 139 8.44 41.86 -24.33
N VAL A 140 8.78 40.75 -23.70
CA VAL A 140 7.94 39.57 -23.71
C VAL A 140 6.69 39.83 -22.86
N ILE A 141 5.55 39.30 -23.29
CA ILE A 141 4.30 39.30 -22.53
C ILE A 141 4.53 38.58 -21.19
N LYS A 142 4.17 39.23 -20.08
CA LYS A 142 4.34 38.68 -18.73
C LYS A 142 3.12 38.90 -17.85
N GLN A 143 2.81 37.91 -17.02
CA GLN A 143 1.79 38.04 -15.96
C GLN A 143 2.09 37.07 -14.80
N PRO A 144 1.92 37.47 -13.54
CA PRO A 144 1.95 36.54 -12.41
C PRO A 144 0.65 35.74 -12.32
N PHE A 145 0.73 34.54 -11.74
CA PHE A 145 -0.45 33.81 -11.31
C PHE A 145 -0.50 33.73 -9.79
N GLN A 146 -1.71 33.48 -9.26
CA GLN A 146 -1.92 33.42 -7.81
C GLN A 146 -2.88 32.28 -7.45
N VAL A 147 -2.69 31.76 -6.23
CA VAL A 147 -3.49 30.67 -5.67
C VAL A 147 -3.91 31.00 -4.25
N ILE A 148 -5.06 30.48 -3.85
CA ILE A 148 -5.48 30.37 -2.46
C ILE A 148 -5.67 28.91 -2.15
N LYS A 149 -5.05 28.45 -1.07
CA LYS A 149 -5.08 27.07 -0.62
C LYS A 149 -5.92 26.93 0.65
N ALA A 150 -6.88 26.01 0.64
CA ALA A 150 -7.74 25.73 1.78
C ALA A 150 -8.00 24.22 1.91
N ALA A 151 -8.40 23.78 3.11
CA ALA A 151 -8.79 22.41 3.37
C ALA A 151 -10.22 22.15 2.87
N ASN A 152 -10.44 20.99 2.25
CA ASN A 152 -11.77 20.47 1.93
C ASN A 152 -12.26 19.57 3.08
N ASN A 153 -12.64 20.19 4.19
CA ASN A 153 -13.06 19.49 5.41
C ASN A 153 -14.56 19.64 5.73
N GLY A 154 -15.34 20.14 4.77
CA GLY A 154 -16.79 20.32 4.93
C GLY A 154 -17.21 21.40 5.93
N LYS A 155 -16.28 22.20 6.45
CA LYS A 155 -16.58 23.33 7.34
C LYS A 155 -17.09 24.52 6.54
N THR A 156 -17.94 25.33 7.17
CA THR A 156 -18.49 26.54 6.56
C THR A 156 -17.39 27.60 6.34
N ASP A 157 -16.44 27.67 7.25
CA ASP A 157 -15.23 28.50 7.14
C ASP A 157 -14.07 27.55 6.82
N ALA A 158 -13.61 27.58 5.57
CA ALA A 158 -12.51 26.74 5.13
C ALA A 158 -11.22 27.09 5.87
N ASP A 159 -10.54 26.09 6.41
CA ASP A 159 -9.22 26.27 7.01
C ASP A 159 -8.19 26.60 5.90
N LEU A 160 -7.57 27.79 5.99
CA LEU A 160 -6.56 28.24 5.05
C LEU A 160 -5.22 27.55 5.35
N LEU A 161 -4.58 27.00 4.30
CA LEU A 161 -3.39 26.18 4.45
C LEU A 161 -2.12 26.96 4.15
N LYS A 162 -1.32 27.18 5.18
CA LYS A 162 0.04 27.77 5.12
C LYS A 162 1.08 26.73 4.75
N GLY A 163 2.12 27.18 4.03
CA GLY A 163 3.31 26.36 3.76
C GLY A 163 3.13 25.30 2.68
N VAL A 164 2.07 25.44 1.87
CA VAL A 164 1.88 24.61 0.68
C VAL A 164 2.80 25.11 -0.41
N GLY A 165 3.65 24.22 -0.94
CA GLY A 165 4.63 24.54 -1.98
C GLY A 165 4.12 24.24 -3.38
N PHE A 166 4.41 25.16 -4.31
CA PHE A 166 4.07 25.00 -5.72
C PHE A 166 5.28 25.26 -6.60
N SER A 167 5.50 24.35 -7.57
CA SER A 167 6.47 24.56 -8.66
C SER A 167 5.73 24.60 -10.00
N ALA A 168 6.25 25.37 -10.95
CA ALA A 168 5.71 25.48 -12.30
C ALA A 168 6.73 25.05 -13.34
N TYR A 169 6.26 24.40 -14.39
CA TYR A 169 7.07 23.89 -15.50
C TYR A 169 6.48 24.35 -16.81
N LEU A 170 7.31 24.85 -17.72
CA LEU A 170 6.85 25.19 -19.08
C LEU A 170 6.40 23.90 -19.80
N GLU A 171 5.14 23.84 -20.24
CA GLU A 171 4.56 22.62 -20.81
C GLU A 171 5.35 22.10 -22.03
N SER A 172 5.83 23.01 -22.88
CA SER A 172 6.63 22.68 -24.07
C SER A 172 7.97 22.01 -23.74
N SER A 173 8.49 22.21 -22.53
CA SER A 173 9.74 21.59 -22.05
C SER A 173 9.54 20.20 -21.44
N LEU A 174 8.29 19.82 -21.11
CA LEU A 174 7.97 18.57 -20.44
C LEU A 174 7.91 17.40 -21.43
N LYS A 175 8.56 16.30 -21.05
CA LYS A 175 8.41 15.02 -21.73
C LYS A 175 7.18 14.29 -21.23
N LYS A 176 6.58 13.45 -22.08
CA LYS A 176 5.48 12.57 -21.68
C LYS A 176 5.96 11.16 -21.52
N ASN A 177 5.49 10.52 -20.45
CA ASN A 177 5.62 9.10 -20.20
C ASN A 177 4.76 8.27 -21.17
N LYS A 178 4.93 6.93 -21.16
CA LYS A 178 4.16 6.02 -22.03
C LYS A 178 2.66 6.03 -21.74
N ASP A 179 2.26 6.35 -20.53
CA ASP A 179 0.87 6.47 -20.07
C ASP A 179 0.25 7.85 -20.38
N GLY A 180 1.03 8.79 -20.91
CA GLY A 180 0.61 10.15 -21.25
C GLY A 180 0.79 11.18 -20.13
N SER A 181 1.21 10.77 -18.94
CA SER A 181 1.58 11.68 -17.84
C SER A 181 2.88 12.45 -18.16
N TYR A 182 3.14 13.56 -17.45
CA TYR A 182 4.37 14.32 -17.59
C TYR A 182 5.51 13.72 -16.75
N ASP A 183 6.72 13.71 -17.32
CA ASP A 183 7.95 13.36 -16.60
C ASP A 183 8.55 14.61 -15.94
N PHE A 184 8.24 14.79 -14.67
CA PHE A 184 8.78 15.89 -13.86
C PHE A 184 10.17 15.59 -13.29
N ALA A 185 10.60 14.34 -13.25
CA ALA A 185 11.88 13.97 -12.65
C ALA A 185 13.08 14.48 -13.46
N SER A 186 12.92 14.62 -14.78
CA SER A 186 13.93 15.16 -15.68
C SER A 186 13.70 16.62 -16.07
N ALA A 187 12.62 17.25 -15.59
CA ALA A 187 12.23 18.61 -15.95
C ALA A 187 12.84 19.65 -15.00
N THR A 188 13.05 20.87 -15.54
CA THR A 188 13.52 22.01 -14.75
C THR A 188 12.35 22.95 -14.48
N PRO A 189 12.00 23.21 -13.21
CA PRO A 189 10.96 24.18 -12.87
C PRO A 189 11.43 25.60 -13.16
N VAL A 190 10.49 26.49 -13.47
CA VAL A 190 10.79 27.92 -13.65
C VAL A 190 10.91 28.64 -12.32
N VAL A 191 11.62 29.78 -12.32
CA VAL A 191 11.72 30.64 -11.14
C VAL A 191 10.35 31.27 -10.85
N LEU A 192 9.91 31.19 -9.59
CA LEU A 192 8.59 31.69 -9.16
C LEU A 192 8.67 32.87 -8.17
N THR A 193 9.85 33.11 -7.55
CA THR A 193 9.99 34.12 -6.52
C THR A 193 11.08 35.15 -6.87
N ALA A 194 11.00 36.35 -6.31
CA ALA A 194 11.94 37.42 -6.58
C ALA A 194 13.38 37.14 -6.10
N ASP A 195 13.55 36.23 -5.17
CA ASP A 195 14.86 35.75 -4.68
C ASP A 195 15.40 34.55 -5.47
N GLY A 196 14.74 34.21 -6.59
CA GLY A 196 15.20 33.20 -7.55
C GLY A 196 14.84 31.76 -7.19
N GLN A 197 13.88 31.52 -6.29
CA GLN A 197 13.42 30.17 -5.96
C GLN A 197 12.45 29.65 -7.02
N THR A 198 12.48 28.35 -7.27
CA THR A 198 11.62 27.64 -8.20
C THR A 198 10.36 27.07 -7.55
N GLU A 199 10.24 27.22 -6.24
CA GLU A 199 9.08 26.84 -5.46
C GLU A 199 8.57 28.06 -4.68
N MET A 200 7.27 28.32 -4.75
CA MET A 200 6.60 29.35 -3.94
C MET A 200 5.71 28.71 -2.90
N PHE A 201 5.60 29.33 -1.72
CA PHE A 201 4.85 28.82 -0.59
C PHE A 201 3.68 29.71 -0.20
N THR A 202 2.57 29.09 0.25
CA THR A 202 1.43 29.84 0.77
C THR A 202 1.73 30.47 2.14
N ASP A 203 1.21 31.68 2.34
CA ASP A 203 1.30 32.45 3.60
C ASP A 203 0.23 32.02 4.63
N GLU A 204 0.11 32.76 5.73
CA GLU A 204 -0.88 32.56 6.80
C GLU A 204 -2.34 32.63 6.29
N ARG A 205 -2.57 33.21 5.12
CA ARG A 205 -3.89 33.34 4.48
C ARG A 205 -4.09 32.30 3.39
N GLY A 206 -3.22 31.28 3.35
CA GLY A 206 -3.24 30.29 2.27
C GLY A 206 -2.89 30.86 0.90
N TYR A 207 -2.32 32.06 0.82
CA TYR A 207 -2.09 32.80 -0.42
C TYR A 207 -0.64 32.64 -0.90
N ALA A 208 -0.49 32.39 -2.21
CA ALA A 208 0.80 32.48 -2.89
C ALA A 208 0.62 33.16 -4.26
N CYS A 209 1.65 33.91 -4.67
CA CYS A 209 1.69 34.60 -5.95
C CYS A 209 3.08 34.48 -6.57
N SER A 210 3.15 34.15 -7.84
CA SER A 210 4.42 34.07 -8.57
C SER A 210 4.92 35.48 -8.93
N ILE A 211 6.22 35.59 -9.29
CA ILE A 211 6.69 36.70 -10.12
C ILE A 211 5.98 36.66 -11.49
N PRO A 212 6.01 37.72 -12.30
CA PRO A 212 5.51 37.70 -13.66
C PRO A 212 6.22 36.64 -14.50
N LEU A 213 5.48 35.63 -14.95
CA LEU A 213 5.97 34.58 -15.85
C LEU A 213 5.82 35.03 -17.30
N ALA A 214 6.75 34.64 -18.15
CA ALA A 214 6.75 34.94 -19.57
C ALA A 214 5.59 34.20 -20.29
N TYR A 215 5.27 34.66 -21.51
CA TYR A 215 4.30 34.03 -22.40
C TYR A 215 4.51 32.50 -22.49
N GLY A 216 3.43 31.73 -22.35
CA GLY A 216 3.47 30.28 -22.47
C GLY A 216 2.42 29.59 -21.64
N THR A 217 2.39 28.27 -21.76
CA THR A 217 1.56 27.38 -20.94
C THR A 217 2.43 26.68 -19.90
N TYR A 218 2.01 26.75 -18.65
CA TYR A 218 2.72 26.14 -17.52
C TYR A 218 1.87 25.06 -16.88
N ILE A 219 2.50 23.94 -16.51
CA ILE A 219 1.94 22.94 -15.62
C ILE A 219 2.41 23.28 -14.20
N VAL A 220 1.46 23.58 -13.34
CA VAL A 220 1.72 23.88 -11.93
C VAL A 220 1.41 22.66 -11.08
N ARG A 221 2.35 22.31 -10.24
CA ARG A 221 2.30 21.14 -9.37
C ARG A 221 2.47 21.55 -7.93
N GLU A 222 1.67 20.97 -7.05
CA GLU A 222 1.92 21.01 -5.62
C GLU A 222 3.08 20.09 -5.29
N THR A 223 4.14 20.65 -4.73
CA THR A 223 5.40 19.94 -4.42
C THR A 223 5.64 19.75 -2.93
N THR A 224 5.00 20.58 -2.12
CA THR A 224 5.01 20.46 -0.66
C THR A 224 3.57 20.53 -0.16
N THR A 225 3.08 19.40 0.37
CA THR A 225 1.73 19.29 0.91
C THR A 225 1.78 19.34 2.43
N PRO A 226 0.86 20.02 3.13
CA PRO A 226 0.80 19.99 4.58
C PRO A 226 0.54 18.59 5.10
N HIS A 227 1.02 18.33 6.32
CA HIS A 227 0.79 17.05 6.99
C HIS A 227 -0.71 16.74 7.08
N ASN A 228 -1.09 15.49 6.76
CA ASN A 228 -2.45 14.98 6.75
C ASN A 228 -3.38 15.52 5.65
N PHE A 229 -2.80 16.00 4.57
CA PHE A 229 -3.55 16.37 3.37
C PHE A 229 -3.04 15.63 2.14
N LYS A 230 -3.90 15.53 1.12
CA LYS A 230 -3.55 15.02 -0.21
C LYS A 230 -3.30 16.20 -1.13
N PRO A 231 -2.25 16.17 -1.97
CA PRO A 231 -1.99 17.24 -2.94
C PRO A 231 -3.12 17.32 -3.96
N VAL A 232 -3.37 18.53 -4.49
CA VAL A 232 -4.26 18.69 -5.63
C VAL A 232 -3.60 18.16 -6.91
N ASP A 233 -4.43 17.83 -7.89
CA ASP A 233 -3.97 17.47 -9.23
C ASP A 233 -3.19 18.62 -9.88
N ASP A 234 -2.23 18.28 -10.75
CA ASP A 234 -1.51 19.24 -11.57
C ASP A 234 -2.50 20.06 -12.41
N PHE A 235 -2.28 21.37 -12.50
CA PHE A 235 -3.17 22.27 -13.25
C PHE A 235 -2.41 23.19 -14.20
N LYS A 236 -3.12 23.71 -15.22
CA LYS A 236 -2.55 24.60 -16.23
C LYS A 236 -2.72 26.07 -15.88
N VAL A 237 -1.65 26.83 -16.09
CA VAL A 237 -1.65 28.29 -16.10
C VAL A 237 -1.20 28.74 -17.50
N VAL A 238 -1.99 29.58 -18.15
CA VAL A 238 -1.68 30.13 -19.49
C VAL A 238 -1.40 31.62 -19.35
N ILE A 239 -0.21 32.03 -19.73
CA ILE A 239 0.19 33.44 -19.79
C ILE A 239 0.10 33.89 -21.25
N SER A 240 -0.88 34.73 -21.57
CA SER A 240 -1.16 35.24 -22.90
C SER A 240 -1.52 36.74 -22.93
N GLU A 241 -1.63 37.36 -21.77
CA GLU A 241 -1.92 38.77 -21.58
C GLU A 241 -0.79 39.46 -20.85
N ASN A 242 -0.42 40.66 -21.25
CA ASN A 242 0.62 41.43 -20.59
C ASN A 242 0.04 42.23 -19.41
N ASN A 243 0.30 41.77 -18.21
CA ASN A 243 -0.14 42.42 -16.97
C ASN A 243 0.83 42.14 -15.83
N PRO A 244 2.08 42.62 -15.91
CA PRO A 244 3.14 42.24 -14.97
C PRO A 244 2.86 42.67 -13.51
N ASP A 245 2.04 43.70 -13.32
CA ASP A 245 1.69 44.25 -12.02
C ASP A 245 0.40 43.66 -11.42
N GLN A 246 -0.36 42.88 -12.19
CA GLN A 246 -1.63 42.31 -11.75
C GLN A 246 -1.70 40.81 -12.03
N PRO A 247 -1.78 39.99 -10.99
CA PRO A 247 -1.90 38.56 -11.16
C PRO A 247 -3.23 38.18 -11.82
N GLN A 248 -3.24 36.99 -12.43
CA GLN A 248 -4.48 36.38 -12.94
C GLN A 248 -5.54 36.25 -11.84
N VAL A 249 -6.78 36.00 -12.22
CA VAL A 249 -7.87 35.72 -11.27
C VAL A 249 -7.48 34.56 -10.34
N TRP A 250 -7.86 34.67 -9.09
CA TRP A 250 -7.55 33.68 -8.06
C TRP A 250 -8.00 32.28 -8.45
N ARG A 251 -7.13 31.31 -8.16
CA ARG A 251 -7.47 29.88 -8.16
C ARG A 251 -7.59 29.44 -6.72
N VAL A 252 -8.78 28.99 -6.34
CA VAL A 252 -9.00 28.37 -5.03
C VAL A 252 -8.78 26.87 -5.20
N LEU A 253 -7.78 26.36 -4.49
CA LEU A 253 -7.38 24.96 -4.50
C LEU A 253 -7.71 24.35 -3.14
N LEU A 254 -8.43 23.24 -3.15
CA LEU A 254 -8.89 22.56 -1.94
C LEU A 254 -8.15 21.25 -1.78
N ASP A 255 -7.40 21.10 -0.68
CA ASP A 255 -6.82 19.82 -0.30
C ASP A 255 -7.83 18.97 0.44
N GLU A 256 -7.94 17.73 0.04
CA GLU A 256 -8.67 16.73 0.81
C GLU A 256 -7.83 16.31 2.02
N GLU A 257 -8.48 16.19 3.18
CA GLU A 257 -7.85 15.60 4.34
C GLU A 257 -7.46 14.16 4.03
N PHE A 258 -6.32 13.74 4.58
CA PHE A 258 -5.87 12.38 4.43
C PHE A 258 -6.83 11.45 5.17
N GLU A 259 -7.17 10.35 4.55
CA GLU A 259 -8.02 9.31 5.10
C GLU A 259 -7.59 7.93 4.60
N ALA A 260 -7.86 6.89 5.37
CA ALA A 260 -7.52 5.52 5.00
C ALA A 260 -8.61 4.53 5.43
N LYS A 261 -8.74 3.42 4.72
CA LYS A 261 -9.55 2.27 5.13
C LYS A 261 -8.82 1.45 6.18
N LEU A 262 -9.57 0.90 7.10
CA LEU A 262 -9.09 -0.09 8.06
C LEU A 262 -9.47 -1.49 7.58
N LYS A 263 -8.47 -2.37 7.48
CA LYS A 263 -8.63 -3.81 7.29
C LYS A 263 -8.19 -4.53 8.56
N ILE A 264 -9.04 -5.38 9.11
CA ILE A 264 -8.73 -6.21 10.27
C ILE A 264 -8.66 -7.65 9.79
N VAL A 265 -7.53 -8.31 10.05
CA VAL A 265 -7.28 -9.72 9.70
C VAL A 265 -7.24 -10.54 10.97
N LYS A 266 -8.03 -11.61 11.00
CA LYS A 266 -8.05 -12.55 12.11
C LYS A 266 -7.01 -13.63 11.92
N LYS A 267 -6.17 -13.86 12.91
CA LYS A 267 -5.09 -14.85 12.90
C LYS A 267 -5.24 -15.86 14.03
N ASP A 268 -4.83 -17.07 13.75
CA ASP A 268 -4.59 -18.11 14.76
C ASP A 268 -3.19 -17.89 15.36
N ASP A 269 -3.08 -17.85 16.70
CA ASP A 269 -1.82 -17.53 17.37
C ASP A 269 -0.80 -18.69 17.36
N GLU A 270 -1.25 -19.92 17.10
CA GLU A 270 -0.39 -21.09 16.98
C GLU A 270 0.17 -21.24 15.55
N THR A 271 -0.72 -21.14 14.54
CA THR A 271 -0.36 -21.37 13.13
C THR A 271 0.07 -20.11 12.40
N LYS A 272 -0.27 -18.92 12.93
CA LYS A 272 -0.12 -17.59 12.31
C LYS A 272 -0.87 -17.44 10.99
N LYS A 273 -1.75 -18.36 10.66
CA LYS A 273 -2.62 -18.31 9.48
C LYS A 273 -3.90 -17.54 9.78
N SER A 274 -4.56 -17.06 8.73
CA SER A 274 -5.86 -16.41 8.87
C SER A 274 -6.91 -17.41 9.36
N VAL A 275 -7.80 -16.96 10.25
CA VAL A 275 -8.93 -17.77 10.74
C VAL A 275 -10.10 -17.57 9.81
N LEU A 276 -10.45 -18.60 9.02
CA LEU A 276 -11.53 -18.55 8.04
C LEU A 276 -12.91 -18.82 8.64
N VAL A 277 -13.11 -18.40 9.89
CA VAL A 277 -14.39 -18.47 10.60
C VAL A 277 -14.99 -17.07 10.63
N PRO A 278 -16.15 -16.85 9.98
CA PRO A 278 -16.77 -15.53 9.90
C PRO A 278 -17.41 -15.09 11.22
N ASN A 279 -17.89 -13.84 11.23
CA ASN A 279 -18.66 -13.23 12.31
C ASN A 279 -17.89 -12.91 13.59
N THR A 280 -16.56 -12.80 13.54
CA THR A 280 -15.82 -12.14 14.64
C THR A 280 -16.21 -10.67 14.69
N GLU A 281 -16.71 -10.21 15.82
CA GLU A 281 -17.21 -8.85 16.00
C GLU A 281 -16.12 -7.92 16.52
N PHE A 282 -15.98 -6.77 15.85
CA PHE A 282 -15.07 -5.69 16.22
C PHE A 282 -15.82 -4.36 16.41
N LYS A 283 -15.28 -3.53 17.29
CA LYS A 283 -15.62 -2.10 17.41
C LYS A 283 -14.38 -1.25 17.25
N VAL A 284 -14.56 -0.07 16.68
CA VAL A 284 -13.49 0.93 16.52
C VAL A 284 -13.84 2.14 17.35
N TYR A 285 -12.98 2.52 18.27
CA TYR A 285 -13.16 3.66 19.15
C TYR A 285 -12.24 4.80 18.72
N ASP A 286 -12.81 5.94 18.41
CA ASP A 286 -12.11 7.18 18.10
C ASP A 286 -11.64 7.82 19.43
N LEU A 287 -10.33 7.80 19.67
CA LEU A 287 -9.70 8.29 20.89
C LEU A 287 -9.75 9.81 21.01
N ASP A 288 -9.71 10.51 19.88
CA ASP A 288 -9.68 11.96 19.82
C ASP A 288 -11.08 12.54 20.09
N ASN A 289 -12.10 11.96 19.48
CA ASN A 289 -13.51 12.37 19.64
C ASN A 289 -14.24 11.62 20.76
N LYS A 290 -13.61 10.64 21.39
CA LYS A 290 -14.12 9.83 22.53
C LYS A 290 -15.48 9.18 22.23
N LYS A 291 -15.63 8.56 21.06
CA LYS A 291 -16.85 7.89 20.60
C LYS A 291 -16.51 6.69 19.74
N TYR A 292 -17.42 5.74 19.65
CA TYR A 292 -17.29 4.66 18.67
C TYR A 292 -17.57 5.18 17.26
N VAL A 293 -16.80 4.66 16.32
CA VAL A 293 -16.98 4.92 14.89
C VAL A 293 -18.27 4.24 14.44
N GLU A 294 -19.14 5.01 13.77
CA GLU A 294 -20.36 4.51 13.14
C GLU A 294 -20.26 4.76 11.64
N GLN A 295 -20.54 3.74 10.84
CA GLN A 295 -20.56 3.84 9.38
C GLN A 295 -21.98 3.66 8.84
N VAL A 296 -22.31 4.36 7.78
CA VAL A 296 -23.63 4.32 7.18
C VAL A 296 -23.57 3.75 5.79
N THR A 297 -24.32 2.67 5.55
CA THR A 297 -24.57 2.17 4.18
C THR A 297 -25.96 2.59 3.75
N THR A 298 -26.13 2.97 2.47
CA THR A 298 -27.40 3.50 1.94
C THR A 298 -28.16 2.50 1.05
N TYR A 299 -27.55 1.38 0.69
CA TYR A 299 -28.16 0.35 -0.15
C TYR A 299 -28.11 -1.02 0.53
N PRO A 300 -29.16 -1.84 0.47
CA PRO A 300 -30.50 -1.58 -0.11
C PRO A 300 -31.37 -0.64 0.73
N SER A 301 -30.98 -0.35 1.96
CA SER A 301 -31.61 0.62 2.85
C SER A 301 -30.54 1.29 3.71
N THR A 302 -30.84 2.49 4.21
CA THR A 302 -29.93 3.18 5.12
C THR A 302 -29.77 2.36 6.41
N THR A 303 -28.55 1.92 6.69
CA THR A 303 -28.19 1.14 7.88
C THR A 303 -26.98 1.78 8.55
N VAL A 304 -27.06 1.94 9.87
CA VAL A 304 -25.95 2.42 10.70
C VAL A 304 -25.25 1.22 11.30
N HIS A 305 -24.00 1.04 10.98
CA HIS A 305 -23.13 -0.01 11.50
C HIS A 305 -22.35 0.52 12.70
N LYS A 306 -22.51 -0.12 13.85
CA LYS A 306 -21.81 0.20 15.12
C LYS A 306 -20.79 -0.87 15.49
N SER A 307 -20.86 -2.00 14.82
CA SER A 307 -19.96 -3.14 14.93
C SER A 307 -19.65 -3.66 13.52
N TYR A 308 -18.51 -4.28 13.39
CA TYR A 308 -17.95 -4.76 12.12
C TYR A 308 -17.60 -6.23 12.27
N PHE A 309 -17.86 -7.05 11.25
CA PHE A 309 -17.74 -8.49 11.31
C PHE A 309 -16.80 -9.01 10.24
N THR A 310 -15.97 -10.01 10.59
CA THR A 310 -15.15 -10.71 9.60
C THR A 310 -16.01 -11.56 8.66
N ASP A 311 -15.52 -11.70 7.44
CA ASP A 311 -16.10 -12.56 6.41
C ASP A 311 -15.53 -14.00 6.44
N GLU A 312 -15.88 -14.81 5.45
CA GLU A 312 -15.40 -16.18 5.26
C GLU A 312 -13.89 -16.28 4.93
N ASN A 313 -13.24 -15.16 4.60
CA ASN A 313 -11.80 -15.10 4.35
C ASN A 313 -11.00 -14.70 5.60
N GLY A 314 -11.68 -14.51 6.72
CA GLY A 314 -11.07 -14.19 8.00
C GLY A 314 -10.63 -12.74 8.16
N TYR A 315 -11.20 -11.81 7.38
CA TYR A 315 -10.95 -10.38 7.51
C TYR A 315 -12.22 -9.56 7.35
N LEU A 316 -12.14 -8.31 7.74
CA LEU A 316 -13.11 -7.27 7.39
C LEU A 316 -12.37 -6.05 6.84
N ILE A 317 -13.05 -5.28 5.98
CA ILE A 317 -12.61 -3.95 5.55
C ILE A 317 -13.75 -2.99 5.84
N LEU A 318 -13.46 -1.87 6.50
CA LEU A 318 -14.46 -0.82 6.72
C LEU A 318 -14.94 -0.27 5.38
N THR A 319 -16.24 -0.05 5.26
CA THR A 319 -16.84 0.45 4.01
C THR A 319 -16.52 1.91 3.73
N GLN A 320 -16.30 2.71 4.77
CA GLN A 320 -15.92 4.12 4.70
C GLN A 320 -14.53 4.30 5.29
N ASN A 321 -13.81 5.30 4.79
CA ASN A 321 -12.51 5.67 5.30
C ASN A 321 -12.60 6.21 6.73
N LEU A 322 -11.52 6.04 7.48
CA LEU A 322 -11.28 6.73 8.75
C LEU A 322 -10.53 8.04 8.45
N ALA A 323 -10.98 9.13 9.03
CA ALA A 323 -10.27 10.40 9.00
C ALA A 323 -8.95 10.32 9.78
N CYS A 324 -8.08 11.32 9.59
CA CYS A 324 -6.88 11.45 10.42
C CYS A 324 -7.23 11.46 11.90
N GLY A 325 -6.52 10.68 12.70
CA GLY A 325 -6.77 10.56 14.13
C GLY A 325 -6.21 9.28 14.74
N ASN A 326 -6.44 9.13 16.05
CA ASN A 326 -6.03 7.98 16.82
C ASN A 326 -7.24 7.09 17.11
N TYR A 327 -7.13 5.82 16.82
CA TYR A 327 -8.21 4.84 16.98
C TYR A 327 -7.76 3.64 17.79
N ARG A 328 -8.67 3.10 18.60
CA ARG A 328 -8.51 1.84 19.29
C ARG A 328 -9.49 0.82 18.74
N ILE A 329 -8.98 -0.33 18.36
CA ILE A 329 -9.73 -1.45 17.83
C ILE A 329 -9.93 -2.45 18.95
N GLU A 330 -11.17 -2.89 19.16
CA GLU A 330 -11.58 -3.79 20.21
C GLU A 330 -12.27 -5.01 19.60
N GLU A 331 -11.83 -6.21 19.94
CA GLU A 331 -12.57 -7.43 19.65
C GLU A 331 -13.73 -7.56 20.67
N VAL A 332 -14.94 -7.80 20.20
CA VAL A 332 -16.14 -7.98 21.05
C VAL A 332 -16.46 -9.44 21.21
N THR A 333 -16.40 -10.20 20.11
CA THR A 333 -16.58 -11.65 20.10
C THR A 333 -15.45 -12.31 19.34
N ALA A 334 -14.94 -13.42 19.87
CA ALA A 334 -13.96 -14.26 19.18
C ALA A 334 -14.64 -15.11 18.09
N PRO A 335 -13.89 -15.66 17.11
CA PRO A 335 -14.41 -16.69 16.22
C PRO A 335 -14.82 -17.95 17.00
N ASP A 336 -15.82 -18.67 16.51
CA ASP A 336 -16.19 -19.96 17.10
C ASP A 336 -14.98 -20.91 17.13
N GLY A 337 -14.77 -21.54 18.28
CA GLY A 337 -13.60 -22.40 18.52
C GLY A 337 -12.38 -21.68 19.09
N TYR A 338 -12.46 -20.37 19.29
CA TYR A 338 -11.36 -19.55 19.82
C TYR A 338 -11.73 -18.85 21.13
N THR A 339 -10.70 -18.48 21.87
CA THR A 339 -10.85 -17.68 23.08
C THR A 339 -10.76 -16.18 22.74
N HIS A 340 -11.50 -15.36 23.48
CA HIS A 340 -11.49 -13.91 23.34
C HIS A 340 -10.12 -13.33 23.71
N SER A 341 -9.62 -12.44 22.87
CA SER A 341 -8.44 -11.63 23.17
C SER A 341 -8.87 -10.35 23.88
N ALA A 342 -8.47 -10.16 25.12
CA ALA A 342 -8.66 -8.88 25.82
C ALA A 342 -7.73 -7.76 25.29
N ASN A 343 -6.87 -8.06 24.33
CA ASN A 343 -5.94 -7.10 23.76
C ASN A 343 -6.69 -6.15 22.84
N THR A 344 -6.37 -4.88 22.96
CA THR A 344 -6.78 -3.84 22.03
C THR A 344 -5.59 -3.41 21.19
N VAL A 345 -5.83 -2.98 19.97
CA VAL A 345 -4.79 -2.44 19.10
C VAL A 345 -5.09 -0.96 18.84
N GLU A 346 -4.12 -0.11 19.09
CA GLU A 346 -4.20 1.31 18.75
C GLU A 346 -3.50 1.56 17.42
N ILE A 347 -4.16 2.33 16.57
CA ILE A 347 -3.65 2.77 15.27
C ILE A 347 -3.73 4.28 15.15
N LYS A 348 -2.88 4.83 14.32
CA LYS A 348 -2.93 6.22 13.91
C LYS A 348 -3.16 6.29 12.40
N VAL A 349 -4.17 7.06 11.99
CA VAL A 349 -4.40 7.40 10.59
C VAL A 349 -3.76 8.75 10.34
N ASP A 350 -2.66 8.78 9.58
CA ASP A 350 -1.96 10.00 9.19
C ASP A 350 -1.15 9.78 7.90
N SER A 351 -0.67 10.84 7.28
CA SER A 351 0.09 10.78 6.03
C SER A 351 1.50 10.18 6.17
N ASP A 352 2.00 9.98 7.38
CA ASP A 352 3.35 9.44 7.64
C ASP A 352 3.35 7.92 7.79
N THR A 353 2.19 7.31 7.97
CA THR A 353 2.03 5.85 8.11
C THR A 353 2.18 5.18 6.74
N ALA A 354 2.85 4.03 6.72
CA ALA A 354 2.92 3.20 5.51
C ALA A 354 1.58 2.51 5.26
N TYR A 355 1.04 2.66 4.07
CA TYR A 355 -0.22 2.07 3.63
C TYR A 355 0.00 1.12 2.48
N GLN A 356 -0.92 0.15 2.35
CA GLN A 356 -1.10 -0.62 1.13
C GLN A 356 -2.16 0.09 0.28
N GLU A 357 -1.86 0.31 -0.98
CA GLU A 357 -2.83 0.83 -1.93
C GLU A 357 -3.60 -0.32 -2.58
N ASP A 358 -4.93 -0.25 -2.53
CA ASP A 358 -5.78 -1.19 -3.27
C ASP A 358 -5.64 -0.90 -4.77
N PRO A 359 -5.15 -1.86 -5.58
CA PRO A 359 -4.84 -1.62 -7.00
C PRO A 359 -6.08 -1.39 -7.87
N VAL A 360 -7.28 -1.63 -7.34
CA VAL A 360 -8.55 -1.47 -8.06
C VAL A 360 -9.23 -0.16 -7.71
N SER A 361 -9.33 0.14 -6.42
CA SER A 361 -10.03 1.35 -5.94
C SER A 361 -9.10 2.54 -5.72
N GLY A 362 -7.79 2.32 -5.55
CA GLY A 362 -6.82 3.34 -5.14
C GLY A 362 -6.93 3.73 -3.66
N ASP A 363 -7.76 3.03 -2.88
CA ASP A 363 -7.89 3.29 -1.44
C ASP A 363 -6.61 2.93 -0.70
N LEU A 364 -6.22 3.76 0.24
CA LEU A 364 -5.13 3.48 1.17
C LEU A 364 -5.66 2.64 2.33
N ILE A 365 -5.00 1.52 2.63
CA ILE A 365 -5.44 0.53 3.61
C ILE A 365 -4.41 0.40 4.74
N ILE A 366 -4.89 0.58 5.98
CA ILE A 366 -4.18 0.14 7.19
C ILE A 366 -4.63 -1.28 7.47
N GLU A 367 -3.69 -2.23 7.50
CA GLU A 367 -3.96 -3.62 7.91
C GLU A 367 -3.53 -3.84 9.35
N VAL A 368 -4.42 -4.45 10.14
CA VAL A 368 -4.21 -4.79 11.55
C VAL A 368 -4.53 -6.26 11.75
N GLU A 369 -3.64 -6.98 12.41
CA GLU A 369 -3.82 -8.38 12.75
C GLU A 369 -4.25 -8.56 14.20
N PHE A 370 -5.25 -9.41 14.43
CA PHE A 370 -5.69 -9.85 15.75
C PHE A 370 -5.50 -11.35 15.87
N GLU A 371 -4.76 -11.77 16.89
CA GLU A 371 -4.49 -13.18 17.18
C GLU A 371 -5.38 -13.68 18.30
N ASN A 372 -5.99 -14.87 18.12
CA ASN A 372 -6.69 -15.59 19.19
C ASN A 372 -6.12 -16.99 19.32
N HIS A 373 -6.21 -17.50 20.55
CA HIS A 373 -5.82 -18.86 20.88
C HIS A 373 -6.99 -19.83 20.67
N PRO A 374 -6.83 -20.97 19.97
CA PRO A 374 -7.89 -21.96 19.84
C PRO A 374 -8.21 -22.60 21.20
N ALA A 375 -9.49 -22.74 21.50
CA ALA A 375 -9.92 -23.48 22.68
C ALA A 375 -9.49 -24.95 22.60
N LYS A 376 -8.99 -25.50 23.71
CA LYS A 376 -8.43 -26.86 23.77
C LYS A 376 -9.20 -27.72 24.74
N GLY A 377 -9.11 -29.03 24.56
CA GLY A 377 -9.57 -30.01 25.51
C GLY A 377 -8.48 -30.47 26.50
N ARG A 378 -8.87 -30.75 27.73
CA ARG A 378 -8.07 -31.45 28.70
C ARG A 378 -8.84 -32.70 29.18
N LEU A 379 -8.26 -33.87 28.93
CA LEU A 379 -8.82 -35.18 29.31
C LEU A 379 -8.15 -35.67 30.56
N THR A 380 -8.97 -35.96 31.61
CA THR A 380 -8.52 -36.68 32.81
C THR A 380 -9.07 -38.11 32.76
N ILE A 381 -8.18 -39.08 32.84
CA ILE A 381 -8.48 -40.51 32.85
C ILE A 381 -8.29 -41.01 34.29
N HIS A 382 -9.33 -41.56 34.89
CA HIS A 382 -9.28 -42.18 36.19
C HIS A 382 -9.29 -43.69 36.05
N LYS A 383 -8.43 -44.35 36.78
CA LYS A 383 -8.35 -45.81 36.86
C LYS A 383 -8.69 -46.29 38.27
N GLU A 384 -9.71 -47.13 38.36
CA GLU A 384 -10.18 -47.69 39.63
C GLU A 384 -10.25 -49.22 39.54
N GLY A 385 -10.29 -49.88 40.72
CA GLY A 385 -10.54 -51.29 40.83
C GLY A 385 -10.59 -51.76 42.29
N GLU A 386 -10.99 -53.00 42.47
CA GLU A 386 -11.10 -53.60 43.80
C GLU A 386 -9.71 -53.79 44.44
N VAL A 387 -9.46 -53.15 45.58
CA VAL A 387 -8.29 -53.40 46.44
C VAL A 387 -8.71 -54.10 47.70
N VAL A 388 -7.79 -54.88 48.28
CA VAL A 388 -8.06 -55.55 49.54
C VAL A 388 -8.18 -54.54 50.67
N LYS A 389 -9.33 -54.51 51.34
CA LYS A 389 -9.58 -53.65 52.50
C LYS A 389 -9.17 -54.30 53.82
N GLY A 390 -9.49 -55.62 53.99
CA GLY A 390 -9.23 -56.39 55.20
C GLY A 390 -9.51 -57.86 55.01
N PHE A 391 -9.16 -58.62 56.04
CA PHE A 391 -9.44 -60.06 56.17
C PHE A 391 -9.92 -60.35 57.61
N ASP A 392 -11.07 -61.06 57.75
CA ASP A 392 -11.52 -61.63 59.00
C ASP A 392 -11.72 -63.14 58.82
N LYS A 393 -12.81 -63.57 58.25
CA LYS A 393 -13.04 -64.95 57.74
C LYS A 393 -12.85 -65.02 56.22
N ASP A 394 -13.20 -63.90 55.54
CA ASP A 394 -13.08 -63.71 54.11
C ASP A 394 -12.40 -62.39 53.86
N PHE A 395 -11.82 -62.22 52.62
CA PHE A 395 -11.34 -60.97 52.19
C PHE A 395 -12.51 -60.01 51.90
N THR A 396 -12.36 -58.78 52.36
CA THR A 396 -13.23 -57.67 52.04
C THR A 396 -12.49 -56.74 51.11
N TYR A 397 -13.22 -56.14 50.14
CA TYR A 397 -12.67 -55.29 49.07
C TYR A 397 -13.36 -53.94 49.11
N GLU A 398 -12.67 -52.95 48.63
CA GLU A 398 -13.22 -51.62 48.32
C GLU A 398 -12.63 -51.14 46.95
N GLU A 399 -13.37 -50.24 46.29
CA GLU A 399 -12.85 -49.59 45.08
C GLU A 399 -11.83 -48.53 45.50
N ALA A 400 -10.71 -48.49 44.79
CA ALA A 400 -9.66 -47.50 44.96
C ALA A 400 -8.95 -47.25 43.67
N SER A 401 -8.27 -46.11 43.63
CA SER A 401 -7.46 -45.68 42.49
C SER A 401 -6.27 -46.64 42.23
N LEU A 402 -5.99 -46.88 40.96
CA LEU A 402 -4.94 -47.80 40.50
C LEU A 402 -3.88 -47.11 39.64
N ALA A 403 -2.64 -47.18 40.07
CA ALA A 403 -1.49 -46.71 39.29
C ALA A 403 -1.03 -47.73 38.26
N GLY A 404 -0.33 -47.26 37.20
CA GLY A 404 0.39 -48.07 36.23
C GLY A 404 -0.46 -48.64 35.08
N ALA A 405 -1.71 -48.25 34.95
CA ALA A 405 -2.53 -48.52 33.79
C ALA A 405 -2.05 -47.65 32.60
N VAL A 406 -1.91 -48.24 31.43
CA VAL A 406 -1.52 -47.53 30.23
C VAL A 406 -2.73 -47.35 29.30
N PHE A 407 -3.01 -46.10 28.93
CA PHE A 407 -4.07 -45.73 28.02
C PHE A 407 -3.55 -45.13 26.75
N GLU A 408 -4.21 -45.43 25.66
CA GLU A 408 -4.04 -44.77 24.35
C GLU A 408 -5.29 -44.00 24.01
N VAL A 409 -5.07 -42.74 23.54
CA VAL A 409 -6.14 -41.84 23.13
C VAL A 409 -6.05 -41.70 21.59
N TYR A 410 -7.14 -42.01 20.92
CA TYR A 410 -7.26 -41.94 19.45
C TYR A 410 -8.29 -40.91 19.04
N ALA A 411 -8.10 -40.27 17.91
CA ALA A 411 -9.14 -39.48 17.26
C ALA A 411 -10.29 -40.42 16.84
N ALA A 412 -11.51 -40.19 17.32
CA ALA A 412 -12.68 -41.01 16.98
C ALA A 412 -13.35 -40.59 15.66
N GLU A 413 -13.02 -39.42 15.20
CA GLU A 413 -13.44 -38.83 13.92
C GLU A 413 -12.28 -38.04 13.28
N ASP A 414 -12.47 -37.54 12.07
CA ASP A 414 -11.54 -36.59 11.47
C ASP A 414 -11.61 -35.27 12.23
N ILE A 415 -10.50 -34.84 12.83
CA ILE A 415 -10.37 -33.58 13.58
C ILE A 415 -9.63 -32.59 12.70
N TYR A 416 -10.26 -31.46 12.45
CA TYR A 416 -9.74 -30.42 11.56
C TYR A 416 -9.09 -29.29 12.36
N THR A 417 -8.18 -28.56 11.72
CA THR A 417 -7.57 -27.35 12.30
C THR A 417 -8.64 -26.31 12.65
N ALA A 418 -8.46 -25.62 13.78
CA ALA A 418 -9.43 -24.64 14.27
C ALA A 418 -9.58 -23.44 13.33
N ASP A 419 -8.54 -23.08 12.58
CA ASP A 419 -8.49 -21.94 11.66
C ASP A 419 -9.34 -22.12 10.39
N HIS A 420 -9.92 -23.28 10.18
CA HIS A 420 -10.71 -23.65 9.01
C HIS A 420 -9.97 -23.49 7.66
N GLN A 421 -8.64 -23.45 7.69
CA GLN A 421 -7.83 -23.36 6.48
C GLN A 421 -8.10 -24.52 5.52
N LYS A 422 -7.95 -24.25 4.23
CA LYS A 422 -8.25 -25.20 3.15
C LYS A 422 -7.04 -25.36 2.24
N ASP A 423 -6.91 -26.55 1.65
CA ASP A 423 -5.96 -26.85 0.60
C ASP A 423 -6.39 -26.24 -0.75
N GLU A 424 -5.56 -26.40 -1.77
CA GLU A 424 -5.83 -25.91 -3.13
C GLU A 424 -7.10 -26.52 -3.76
N ASN A 425 -7.59 -27.64 -3.24
CA ASN A 425 -8.82 -28.33 -3.69
C ASN A 425 -10.06 -27.92 -2.87
N GLY A 426 -9.89 -27.06 -1.85
CA GLY A 426 -10.95 -26.58 -0.98
C GLY A 426 -11.26 -27.51 0.20
N ASN A 427 -10.44 -28.55 0.46
CA ASN A 427 -10.59 -29.42 1.61
C ASN A 427 -9.96 -28.79 2.87
N ARG A 428 -10.63 -28.89 4.01
CA ARG A 428 -10.06 -28.43 5.29
C ARG A 428 -8.83 -29.27 5.67
N TYR A 429 -7.84 -28.61 6.27
CA TYR A 429 -6.68 -29.30 6.81
C TYR A 429 -7.08 -30.12 8.04
N LEU A 430 -6.60 -31.36 8.07
CA LEU A 430 -6.75 -32.26 9.22
C LEU A 430 -5.64 -32.00 10.22
N GLU A 431 -6.02 -31.89 11.50
CA GLU A 431 -5.12 -32.00 12.63
C GLU A 431 -4.83 -33.48 12.91
N TYR A 432 -5.91 -34.29 13.01
CA TYR A 432 -5.83 -35.74 13.14
C TYR A 432 -6.87 -36.41 12.26
N ALA A 433 -6.43 -37.39 11.47
CA ALA A 433 -7.35 -38.28 10.78
C ALA A 433 -7.98 -39.25 11.79
N LYS A 434 -9.19 -39.73 11.49
CA LYS A 434 -9.85 -40.76 12.29
C LYS A 434 -8.94 -41.95 12.54
N ASP A 435 -8.97 -42.50 13.75
CA ASP A 435 -8.15 -43.62 14.27
C ASP A 435 -6.64 -43.33 14.39
N THR A 436 -6.24 -42.06 14.29
CA THR A 436 -4.86 -41.63 14.60
C THR A 436 -4.62 -41.70 16.10
N LEU A 437 -3.51 -42.31 16.54
CA LEU A 437 -3.02 -42.28 17.91
C LEU A 437 -2.56 -40.86 18.25
N VAL A 438 -3.21 -40.22 19.24
CA VAL A 438 -2.93 -38.84 19.64
C VAL A 438 -2.04 -38.80 20.87
N ALA A 439 -2.27 -39.68 21.86
CA ALA A 439 -1.49 -39.73 23.09
C ALA A 439 -1.42 -41.13 23.68
N THR A 440 -0.34 -41.39 24.42
CA THR A 440 -0.20 -42.56 25.30
C THR A 440 0.16 -42.04 26.67
N VAL A 441 -0.65 -42.41 27.69
CA VAL A 441 -0.48 -41.96 29.07
C VAL A 441 -0.55 -43.12 30.06
N THR A 442 0.05 -42.93 31.21
CA THR A 442 0.07 -43.95 32.31
C THR A 442 -0.46 -43.31 33.57
N THR A 443 -1.38 -44.02 34.28
CA THR A 443 -1.90 -43.52 35.55
C THR A 443 -0.84 -43.48 36.64
N ASP A 444 -0.81 -42.38 37.35
CA ASP A 444 0.09 -42.12 38.48
C ASP A 444 -0.39 -42.81 39.81
N GLU A 445 0.25 -42.47 40.91
CA GLU A 445 -0.09 -43.01 42.24
C GLU A 445 -1.51 -42.61 42.72
N THR A 446 -2.09 -41.56 42.13
CA THR A 446 -3.49 -41.17 42.40
C THR A 446 -4.47 -41.91 41.51
N GLY A 447 -4.00 -42.78 40.63
CA GLY A 447 -4.81 -43.48 39.62
C GLY A 447 -5.27 -42.59 38.46
N SER A 448 -4.64 -41.45 38.29
CA SER A 448 -5.04 -40.49 37.27
C SER A 448 -3.97 -40.32 36.19
N ALA A 449 -4.42 -40.05 34.95
CA ALA A 449 -3.58 -39.62 33.83
C ALA A 449 -4.25 -38.45 33.11
N VAL A 450 -3.47 -37.45 32.67
CA VAL A 450 -3.99 -36.25 32.02
C VAL A 450 -3.39 -36.11 30.62
N VAL A 451 -4.25 -35.78 29.66
CA VAL A 451 -3.85 -35.37 28.32
C VAL A 451 -4.32 -33.93 28.10
N GLU A 452 -3.37 -33.02 27.88
CA GLU A 452 -3.64 -31.60 27.70
C GLU A 452 -3.52 -31.20 26.20
N ASN A 453 -4.02 -30.00 25.90
CA ASN A 453 -3.91 -29.37 24.59
C ASN A 453 -4.54 -30.15 23.42
N LEU A 454 -5.57 -30.91 23.69
CA LEU A 454 -6.31 -31.62 22.66
C LEU A 454 -7.13 -30.64 21.83
N PRO A 455 -7.05 -30.63 20.48
CA PRO A 455 -8.03 -29.95 19.65
C PRO A 455 -9.45 -30.36 19.99
N LEU A 456 -10.42 -29.46 19.83
CA LEU A 456 -11.83 -29.79 20.02
C LEU A 456 -12.26 -30.87 19.01
N GLY A 457 -13.03 -31.85 19.47
CA GLY A 457 -13.46 -32.98 18.65
C GLY A 457 -13.73 -34.22 19.51
N LYS A 458 -13.93 -35.36 18.86
CA LYS A 458 -14.28 -36.61 19.50
C LYS A 458 -13.07 -37.55 19.55
N TYR A 459 -12.83 -38.11 20.73
CA TYR A 459 -11.73 -39.02 21.02
C TYR A 459 -12.23 -40.33 21.57
N ARG A 460 -11.47 -41.41 21.37
CA ARG A 460 -11.69 -42.75 21.95
C ARG A 460 -10.49 -43.10 22.82
N VAL A 461 -10.75 -43.42 24.07
CA VAL A 461 -9.77 -43.82 25.08
C VAL A 461 -9.83 -45.34 25.23
N GLU A 462 -8.69 -46.00 25.09
CA GLU A 462 -8.57 -47.46 25.22
C GLU A 462 -7.49 -47.83 26.24
N GLU A 463 -7.80 -48.75 27.14
CA GLU A 463 -6.80 -49.35 28.03
C GLU A 463 -5.93 -50.33 27.22
N LYS A 464 -4.62 -50.18 27.23
CA LYS A 464 -3.67 -51.07 26.57
C LYS A 464 -2.89 -51.97 27.50
N LYS A 465 -2.70 -51.53 28.73
CA LYS A 465 -2.06 -52.33 29.78
C LYS A 465 -2.78 -52.07 31.10
N THR A 466 -3.22 -53.15 31.73
CA THR A 466 -3.82 -53.10 33.07
C THR A 466 -2.74 -53.02 34.14
N PRO A 467 -3.06 -52.52 35.35
CA PRO A 467 -2.21 -52.72 36.52
C PRO A 467 -2.03 -54.21 36.84
N GLU A 468 -0.92 -54.55 37.45
CA GLU A 468 -0.66 -55.94 37.83
C GLU A 468 -1.73 -56.48 38.79
N GLY A 469 -2.22 -57.69 38.51
CA GLY A 469 -3.27 -58.36 39.30
C GLY A 469 -4.72 -58.05 38.88
N TYR A 470 -4.90 -57.32 37.80
CA TYR A 470 -6.23 -57.00 37.27
C TYR A 470 -6.47 -57.60 35.87
N THR A 471 -7.75 -57.76 35.52
CA THR A 471 -8.18 -58.25 34.22
C THR A 471 -8.34 -57.07 33.25
N TRP A 472 -7.93 -57.29 32.01
CA TRP A 472 -8.07 -56.29 30.97
C TRP A 472 -9.53 -56.03 30.58
N ASN A 473 -9.94 -54.74 30.52
CA ASN A 473 -11.23 -54.32 29.99
C ASN A 473 -11.04 -53.79 28.58
N ALA A 474 -11.52 -54.54 27.60
CA ALA A 474 -11.37 -54.19 26.16
C ALA A 474 -12.32 -53.07 25.71
N LYS A 475 -13.23 -52.60 26.58
CA LYS A 475 -14.19 -51.55 26.20
C LYS A 475 -13.51 -50.19 26.23
N GLY A 476 -13.43 -49.54 25.06
CA GLY A 476 -13.02 -48.15 24.97
C GLY A 476 -14.17 -47.21 25.35
N GLU A 477 -13.85 -46.03 25.85
CA GLU A 477 -14.82 -44.96 26.15
C GLU A 477 -14.58 -43.79 25.16
N GLU A 478 -15.69 -43.14 24.74
CA GLU A 478 -15.66 -41.98 23.85
C GLU A 478 -15.89 -40.71 24.66
N VAL A 479 -15.09 -39.69 24.35
CA VAL A 479 -15.12 -38.36 24.97
C VAL A 479 -15.22 -37.32 23.86
N THR A 480 -16.01 -36.27 24.07
CA THR A 480 -16.23 -35.22 23.10
C THR A 480 -15.96 -33.84 23.71
N PHE A 481 -14.97 -33.12 23.17
CA PHE A 481 -14.72 -31.73 23.53
C PHE A 481 -15.49 -30.83 22.60
N THR A 482 -16.46 -30.08 23.11
CA THR A 482 -17.26 -29.13 22.37
C THR A 482 -16.91 -27.72 22.81
N TYR A 483 -16.93 -26.78 21.86
CA TYR A 483 -16.70 -25.36 22.19
C TYR A 483 -17.68 -24.86 23.24
N ALA A 484 -17.15 -24.34 24.34
CA ALA A 484 -17.94 -23.91 25.51
C ALA A 484 -18.06 -22.37 25.61
N GLY A 485 -17.65 -21.64 24.58
CA GLY A 485 -17.68 -20.19 24.52
C GLY A 485 -16.30 -19.56 24.66
N GLN A 486 -16.22 -18.29 24.24
CA GLN A 486 -14.96 -17.55 24.12
C GLN A 486 -14.20 -17.31 25.45
N ASP A 487 -14.86 -17.48 26.59
CA ASP A 487 -14.24 -17.27 27.91
C ASP A 487 -13.74 -18.59 28.52
N THR A 488 -13.83 -19.70 27.77
CA THR A 488 -13.43 -21.05 28.22
C THR A 488 -12.24 -21.53 27.38
N PRO A 489 -11.00 -21.25 27.80
CA PRO A 489 -9.80 -21.62 27.01
C PRO A 489 -9.54 -23.13 27.03
N VAL A 490 -9.98 -23.83 28.10
CA VAL A 490 -9.81 -25.27 28.26
C VAL A 490 -11.15 -25.88 28.64
N VAL A 491 -11.58 -26.87 27.86
CA VAL A 491 -12.74 -27.71 28.15
C VAL A 491 -12.24 -28.97 28.83
N ASP A 492 -12.71 -29.20 30.04
CA ASP A 492 -12.36 -30.37 30.87
C ASP A 492 -13.38 -31.48 30.67
N GLU A 493 -12.89 -32.70 30.41
CA GLU A 493 -13.66 -33.92 30.38
C GLU A 493 -12.95 -35.02 31.14
N GLU A 494 -13.73 -35.89 31.81
CA GLU A 494 -13.20 -36.96 32.63
C GLU A 494 -13.83 -38.29 32.23
N VAL A 495 -13.02 -39.37 32.27
CA VAL A 495 -13.48 -40.73 32.07
C VAL A 495 -12.91 -41.62 33.15
N THR A 496 -13.72 -42.60 33.62
CA THR A 496 -13.29 -43.57 34.62
C THR A 496 -13.34 -45.00 34.07
N PHE A 497 -12.24 -45.72 34.18
CA PHE A 497 -12.13 -47.13 33.82
C PHE A 497 -12.00 -47.97 35.08
N THR A 498 -12.82 -49.00 35.19
CA THR A 498 -12.81 -49.94 36.32
C THR A 498 -12.35 -51.31 35.85
N ASN A 499 -11.42 -51.94 36.54
CA ASN A 499 -11.02 -53.31 36.27
C ASN A 499 -11.34 -54.21 37.44
N GLU A 500 -11.76 -55.43 37.13
CA GLU A 500 -11.90 -56.49 38.11
C GLU A 500 -10.52 -57.08 38.44
N ARG A 501 -10.30 -57.39 39.70
CA ARG A 501 -9.11 -58.14 40.11
C ARG A 501 -9.06 -59.52 39.46
N GLN A 502 -7.89 -60.02 39.21
CA GLN A 502 -7.70 -61.39 38.78
C GLN A 502 -7.97 -62.33 39.94
N LYS A 503 -8.83 -63.30 39.74
CA LYS A 503 -9.20 -64.31 40.72
C LYS A 503 -8.44 -65.59 40.45
N VAL A 504 -8.10 -66.29 41.51
CA VAL A 504 -7.40 -67.60 41.49
C VAL A 504 -8.31 -68.67 42.00
N SER A 505 -8.42 -69.77 41.32
CA SER A 505 -9.09 -71.00 41.78
C SER A 505 -8.04 -72.09 42.02
N ILE A 506 -8.10 -72.70 43.18
CA ILE A 506 -7.16 -73.78 43.53
C ILE A 506 -7.99 -75.05 43.75
N THR A 507 -7.59 -76.13 43.07
CA THR A 507 -8.15 -77.46 43.20
C THR A 507 -7.05 -78.38 43.71
N VAL A 508 -7.29 -79.07 44.82
CA VAL A 508 -6.38 -80.10 45.35
C VAL A 508 -7.03 -81.44 45.15
N GLU A 509 -6.32 -82.38 44.51
CA GLU A 509 -6.76 -83.77 44.38
C GLU A 509 -6.07 -84.65 45.40
N LYS A 510 -6.86 -85.43 46.11
CA LYS A 510 -6.36 -86.41 47.08
C LYS A 510 -6.55 -87.78 46.53
N GLN A 511 -5.47 -88.53 46.44
CA GLN A 511 -5.45 -89.91 45.97
C GLN A 511 -4.67 -90.76 46.98
N ASP A 512 -5.06 -92.07 47.05
CA ASP A 512 -4.29 -93.07 47.75
C ASP A 512 -3.03 -93.40 46.90
N ALA A 513 -1.89 -93.50 47.61
CA ALA A 513 -0.58 -93.59 46.90
C ALA A 513 -0.33 -94.97 46.30
N GLU A 514 -0.99 -96.03 46.77
CA GLU A 514 -0.82 -97.40 46.29
C GLU A 514 -1.80 -97.77 45.19
N THR A 515 -3.05 -97.32 45.35
CA THR A 515 -4.13 -97.71 44.42
C THR A 515 -4.49 -96.65 43.40
N GLY A 516 -4.07 -95.40 43.60
CA GLY A 516 -4.48 -94.26 42.75
C GLY A 516 -5.94 -93.85 42.89
N SER A 517 -6.67 -94.53 43.81
CA SER A 517 -8.09 -94.21 44.08
C SER A 517 -8.25 -92.87 44.77
N THR A 518 -9.36 -92.17 44.44
CA THR A 518 -9.70 -90.86 45.04
C THR A 518 -10.06 -91.04 46.52
N VAL A 519 -9.66 -90.11 47.37
CA VAL A 519 -9.90 -90.14 48.82
C VAL A 519 -10.76 -88.96 49.23
N ALA A 520 -11.97 -89.23 49.71
CA ALA A 520 -12.91 -88.23 50.29
C ALA A 520 -12.60 -87.93 51.75
N GLY A 521 -12.99 -86.72 52.21
CA GLY A 521 -12.93 -86.33 53.62
C GLY A 521 -11.56 -85.87 54.11
N ALA A 522 -10.55 -85.75 53.23
CA ALA A 522 -9.27 -85.16 53.60
C ALA A 522 -9.37 -83.66 53.73
N THR A 523 -8.98 -83.09 54.84
CA THR A 523 -8.99 -81.63 55.05
C THR A 523 -7.59 -81.04 54.79
N PHE A 524 -7.56 -79.94 54.02
CA PHE A 524 -6.37 -79.17 53.71
C PHE A 524 -6.53 -77.75 54.21
N GLY A 525 -5.51 -77.18 54.83
CA GLY A 525 -5.44 -75.75 55.14
C GLY A 525 -4.70 -75.03 54.02
N LEU A 526 -5.34 -74.01 53.45
CA LEU A 526 -4.74 -73.11 52.52
C LEU A 526 -4.11 -71.93 53.28
N TYR A 527 -2.82 -71.70 53.10
CA TYR A 527 -2.09 -70.64 53.79
C TYR A 527 -1.46 -69.69 52.74
N ASN A 528 -1.43 -68.38 53.04
CA ASN A 528 -0.66 -67.44 52.26
C ASN A 528 0.83 -67.61 52.56
N LYS A 529 1.66 -67.68 51.51
CA LYS A 529 3.11 -67.84 51.72
C LYS A 529 3.79 -66.50 52.00
N ASN A 530 3.31 -65.40 51.40
CA ASN A 530 3.84 -64.04 51.55
C ASN A 530 2.86 -63.15 52.28
N GLU A 531 3.31 -62.05 52.86
CA GLU A 531 2.41 -61.01 53.39
C GLU A 531 1.50 -60.47 52.27
N ILE A 532 0.22 -60.28 52.58
CA ILE A 532 -0.74 -59.60 51.72
C ILE A 532 -0.92 -58.19 52.29
N LYS A 533 -0.70 -57.20 51.39
CA LYS A 533 -0.70 -55.76 51.67
C LYS A 533 -1.75 -55.04 50.86
N SER A 534 -2.23 -53.93 51.38
CA SER A 534 -2.99 -52.90 50.70
C SER A 534 -2.24 -51.59 50.92
N GLY A 535 -1.54 -51.11 49.88
CA GLY A 535 -0.52 -50.07 50.00
C GLY A 535 0.57 -50.47 50.99
N ASP A 536 0.87 -49.65 51.96
CA ASP A 536 1.83 -49.92 53.04
C ASP A 536 1.23 -50.73 54.24
N LYS A 537 -0.05 -50.92 54.22
CA LYS A 537 -0.77 -51.61 55.30
C LYS A 537 -0.73 -53.14 55.14
N ILE A 538 -0.16 -53.89 56.11
CA ILE A 538 -0.22 -55.33 56.10
C ILE A 538 -1.63 -55.77 56.49
N ILE A 539 -2.33 -56.38 55.54
CA ILE A 539 -3.68 -56.95 55.75
C ILE A 539 -3.55 -58.35 56.36
N MET A 540 -2.55 -59.11 55.92
CA MET A 540 -2.33 -60.45 56.39
C MET A 540 -0.84 -60.77 56.44
N LYS A 541 -0.37 -61.36 57.53
CA LYS A 541 1.04 -61.85 57.64
C LYS A 541 1.22 -63.16 56.89
N ALA A 542 2.45 -63.46 56.50
CA ALA A 542 2.78 -64.74 55.90
C ALA A 542 2.39 -65.92 56.86
N ASP A 543 2.15 -67.07 56.26
CA ASP A 543 1.75 -68.34 56.95
C ASP A 543 0.46 -68.21 57.76
N THR A 544 -0.44 -67.33 57.39
CA THR A 544 -1.80 -67.24 58.00
C THR A 544 -2.75 -68.16 57.23
N LEU A 545 -3.56 -68.96 57.99
CA LEU A 545 -4.61 -69.81 57.43
C LEU A 545 -5.68 -68.95 56.76
N LEU A 546 -5.89 -69.19 55.44
CA LEU A 546 -6.91 -68.52 54.63
C LEU A 546 -8.23 -69.27 54.68
N GLN A 547 -8.17 -70.57 54.41
CA GLN A 547 -9.37 -71.40 54.33
C GLN A 547 -9.05 -72.87 54.61
N GLU A 548 -9.98 -73.62 55.19
CA GLU A 548 -9.92 -75.07 55.23
C GLU A 548 -10.86 -75.62 54.14
N ILE A 549 -10.31 -76.51 53.31
CA ILE A 549 -11.05 -77.18 52.23
C ILE A 549 -11.00 -78.69 52.45
N THR A 550 -12.11 -79.37 52.18
CA THR A 550 -12.21 -80.81 52.37
C THR A 550 -12.54 -81.52 51.08
N SER A 551 -11.86 -82.63 50.79
CA SER A 551 -12.04 -83.35 49.53
C SER A 551 -13.43 -84.02 49.52
N ASP A 552 -14.10 -83.94 48.40
CA ASP A 552 -15.41 -84.56 48.07
C ASP A 552 -15.24 -86.03 47.70
N GLU A 553 -16.32 -86.66 47.24
CA GLU A 553 -16.34 -88.08 46.82
C GLU A 553 -15.46 -88.38 45.61
N LYS A 554 -15.08 -87.35 44.86
CA LYS A 554 -14.13 -87.47 43.77
C LYS A 554 -12.69 -87.18 44.20
N GLY A 555 -12.44 -87.00 45.44
CA GLY A 555 -11.15 -86.64 45.99
C GLY A 555 -10.74 -85.19 45.78
N GLN A 556 -11.63 -84.33 45.33
CA GLN A 556 -11.35 -82.94 44.96
C GLN A 556 -11.77 -81.98 46.08
N ALA A 557 -10.88 -81.08 46.45
CA ALA A 557 -11.16 -79.95 47.35
C ALA A 557 -10.88 -78.63 46.57
N HIS A 558 -11.85 -77.69 46.65
CA HIS A 558 -11.80 -76.47 45.96
C HIS A 558 -11.72 -75.27 46.89
#